data_86c2c6bb49fe35ba456f0cd5aa5dff64
#
_entry.id   86c2c6bb49fe35ba456f0cd5aa5dff64
#
_cell.length_a   1.000
_cell.length_b   1.000
_cell.length_c   1.000
_cell.angle_alpha   90.00
_cell.angle_beta   90.00
_cell.angle_gamma   90.00
#
_symmetry.space_group_name_H-M   'P 1'
#
loop_
_entity.id
_entity.type
_entity.pdbx_description
1 polymer ?
#
loop_
_entity_poly.entity_id
_entity_poly.type
_entity_poly.pdbx_seq_one_letter_code
_entity_poly.pdbx_strand_id
1 'polypeptide(L)'
;SIWQHLRAGIISFTPGARELIRVLRKLGWKTAVLSGGFTPLAEWVRQELGLDYCYANHLVEMDGHLTGELVEGMPIIHAEKKRELLSSIAEKEGIPLENVIAVGDGSNDLLMMHQAGLGIAFNAKPKVQLQAPTKINADGLLDVAYILGYTVEEVTEILRQEMVLEGGQYVLKKLA
;
A
#
# COMPACT_ATOMS: atom_id res chain seq x y z
N SER A 1 9.79 20.85 -8.54
CA SER A 1 9.24 19.82 -9.46
C SER A 1 7.76 19.60 -9.17
N ILE A 2 7.01 19.09 -10.13
CA ILE A 2 5.59 18.74 -9.96
C ILE A 2 5.39 17.74 -8.81
N TRP A 3 6.31 16.83 -8.63
CA TRP A 3 6.27 15.83 -7.55
C TRP A 3 6.32 16.45 -6.16
N GLN A 4 7.15 17.48 -5.97
CA GLN A 4 7.21 18.22 -4.71
C GLN A 4 5.89 18.94 -4.42
N HIS A 5 5.29 19.53 -5.45
CA HIS A 5 4.00 20.22 -5.32
C HIS A 5 2.88 19.25 -4.94
N LEU A 6 2.83 18.07 -5.56
CA LEU A 6 1.85 17.03 -5.24
C LEU A 6 2.00 16.52 -3.80
N ARG A 7 3.23 16.36 -3.30
CA ARG A 7 3.51 15.92 -1.92
C ARG A 7 3.19 16.98 -0.87
N ALA A 8 3.22 18.25 -1.25
CA ALA A 8 3.05 19.40 -0.34
C ALA A 8 1.59 19.68 0.10
N GLY A 9 0.69 18.70 -0.03
CA GLY A 9 -0.68 18.78 0.49
C GLY A 9 -1.80 18.44 -0.50
N ILE A 10 -1.47 18.10 -1.75
CA ILE A 10 -2.47 17.65 -2.74
C ILE A 10 -2.77 16.15 -2.55
N ILE A 11 -1.73 15.34 -2.26
CA ILE A 11 -1.87 13.91 -2.02
C ILE A 11 -1.89 13.66 -0.52
N SER A 12 -2.93 12.99 -0.04
CA SER A 12 -3.07 12.53 1.34
C SER A 12 -3.16 11.02 1.40
N PHE A 13 -2.79 10.45 2.55
CA PHE A 13 -2.98 9.03 2.81
C PHE A 13 -4.41 8.73 3.20
N THR A 14 -4.91 7.57 2.79
CA THR A 14 -6.15 7.03 3.34
C THR A 14 -6.06 6.99 4.86
N PRO A 15 -7.10 7.44 5.60
CA PRO A 15 -7.12 7.37 7.05
C PRO A 15 -6.76 5.96 7.55
N GLY A 16 -5.95 5.86 8.59
CA GLY A 16 -5.51 4.59 9.16
C GLY A 16 -4.38 3.87 8.40
N ALA A 17 -3.92 4.38 7.25
CA ALA A 17 -2.85 3.75 6.48
C ALA A 17 -1.52 3.69 7.24
N ARG A 18 -1.14 4.79 7.89
CA ARG A 18 0.10 4.86 8.68
C ARG A 18 0.05 3.92 9.88
N GLU A 19 -1.08 3.88 10.56
CA GLU A 19 -1.34 3.04 11.72
C GLU A 19 -1.31 1.56 11.32
N LEU A 20 -2.00 1.18 10.26
CA LEU A 20 -2.01 -0.19 9.75
C LEU A 20 -0.60 -0.69 9.45
N ILE A 21 0.18 0.06 8.69
CA ILE A 21 1.54 -0.35 8.32
C ILE A 21 2.44 -0.46 9.56
N ARG A 22 2.29 0.43 10.56
CA ARG A 22 3.02 0.31 11.83
C ARG A 22 2.69 -0.98 12.56
N VAL A 23 1.41 -1.31 12.68
CA VAL A 23 0.95 -2.56 13.29
C VAL A 23 1.52 -3.77 12.55
N LEU A 24 1.36 -3.83 11.24
CA LEU A 24 1.83 -4.95 10.42
C LEU A 24 3.35 -5.14 10.52
N ARG A 25 4.13 -4.07 10.49
CA ARG A 25 5.60 -4.13 10.63
C ARG A 25 6.01 -4.66 12.00
N LYS A 26 5.35 -4.22 13.07
CA LYS A 26 5.62 -4.74 14.44
C LYS A 26 5.29 -6.22 14.56
N LEU A 27 4.32 -6.69 13.83
CA LEU A 27 3.93 -8.09 13.76
C LEU A 27 4.81 -8.93 12.80
N GLY A 28 5.81 -8.32 12.17
CA GLY A 28 6.76 -9.02 11.29
C GLY A 28 6.27 -9.22 9.85
N TRP A 29 5.21 -8.53 9.44
CA TRP A 29 4.71 -8.58 8.07
C TRP A 29 5.67 -7.88 7.11
N LYS A 30 5.80 -8.43 5.91
CA LYS A 30 6.39 -7.74 4.77
C LYS A 30 5.33 -6.92 4.05
N THR A 31 5.71 -5.74 3.59
CA THR A 31 4.76 -4.77 3.03
C THR A 31 5.22 -4.25 1.68
N ALA A 32 4.27 -4.06 0.77
CA ALA A 32 4.55 -3.61 -0.59
C ALA A 32 3.49 -2.64 -1.11
N VAL A 33 3.90 -1.72 -1.98
CA VAL A 33 3.02 -0.94 -2.85
C VAL A 33 3.26 -1.30 -4.31
N LEU A 34 2.18 -1.72 -5.00
CA LEU A 34 2.14 -2.05 -6.41
C LEU A 34 1.19 -1.08 -7.11
N SER A 35 1.73 -0.08 -7.81
CA SER A 35 0.96 1.05 -8.31
C SER A 35 1.00 1.17 -9.83
N GLY A 36 -0.15 1.35 -10.45
CA GLY A 36 -0.25 1.82 -11.84
C GLY A 36 0.10 3.31 -12.02
N GLY A 37 0.36 4.03 -10.92
CA GLY A 37 0.90 5.39 -10.92
C GLY A 37 2.41 5.42 -11.16
N PHE A 38 3.08 6.49 -10.72
CA PHE A 38 4.45 6.78 -11.09
C PHE A 38 5.42 6.69 -9.92
N THR A 39 6.62 6.22 -10.23
CA THR A 39 7.69 5.91 -9.27
C THR A 39 8.00 7.02 -8.27
N PRO A 40 8.09 8.32 -8.64
CA PRO A 40 8.42 9.35 -7.65
C PRO A 40 7.39 9.51 -6.52
N LEU A 41 6.11 9.24 -6.82
CA LEU A 41 5.05 9.27 -5.81
C LEU A 41 4.97 7.96 -5.02
N ALA A 42 5.07 6.82 -5.70
CA ALA A 42 5.06 5.52 -5.05
C ALA A 42 6.25 5.34 -4.10
N GLU A 43 7.44 5.80 -4.49
CA GLU A 43 8.63 5.78 -3.65
C GLU A 43 8.49 6.71 -2.43
N TRP A 44 7.88 7.87 -2.60
CA TRP A 44 7.53 8.72 -1.46
C TRP A 44 6.56 8.02 -0.50
N VAL A 45 5.53 7.35 -1.01
CA VAL A 45 4.61 6.52 -0.19
C VAL A 45 5.39 5.43 0.55
N ARG A 46 6.28 4.73 -0.15
CA ARG A 46 7.13 3.71 0.47
C ARG A 46 7.93 4.25 1.64
N GLN A 47 8.59 5.39 1.46
CA GLN A 47 9.40 6.02 2.50
C GLN A 47 8.55 6.50 3.67
N GLU A 48 7.43 7.19 3.41
CA GLU A 48 6.55 7.74 4.43
C GLU A 48 5.87 6.65 5.29
N LEU A 49 5.53 5.52 4.70
CA LEU A 49 4.93 4.38 5.40
C LEU A 49 5.96 3.37 5.90
N GLY A 50 7.19 3.39 5.37
CA GLY A 50 8.23 2.41 5.67
C GLY A 50 7.94 1.03 5.06
N LEU A 51 7.46 0.99 3.80
CA LEU A 51 7.19 -0.26 3.11
C LEU A 51 8.49 -0.93 2.64
N ASP A 52 8.47 -2.26 2.59
CA ASP A 52 9.63 -3.06 2.16
C ASP A 52 9.84 -3.00 0.64
N TYR A 53 8.75 -2.97 -0.13
CA TYR A 53 8.77 -3.02 -1.60
C TYR A 53 7.94 -1.91 -2.23
N CYS A 54 8.42 -1.43 -3.40
CA CYS A 54 7.72 -0.46 -4.22
C CYS A 54 7.89 -0.77 -5.69
N TYR A 55 6.79 -0.89 -6.43
CA TYR A 55 6.79 -1.03 -7.89
C TYR A 55 5.75 -0.09 -8.49
N ALA A 56 6.18 0.73 -9.44
CA ALA A 56 5.35 1.68 -10.16
C ALA A 56 5.93 1.95 -11.55
N ASN A 57 5.18 2.64 -12.39
CA ASN A 57 5.62 3.00 -13.72
C ASN A 57 6.70 4.09 -13.69
N HIS A 58 7.62 4.04 -14.64
CA HIS A 58 8.69 5.00 -14.80
C HIS A 58 8.39 5.94 -15.98
N LEU A 59 8.24 7.23 -15.69
CA LEU A 59 8.11 8.26 -16.72
C LEU A 59 9.48 8.77 -17.16
N VAL A 60 9.57 9.09 -18.46
CA VAL A 60 10.74 9.79 -18.99
C VAL A 60 10.69 11.26 -18.59
N GLU A 61 11.77 11.75 -18.02
CA GLU A 61 11.97 13.16 -17.68
C GLU A 61 13.14 13.71 -18.52
N MET A 62 12.91 14.80 -19.21
CA MET A 62 13.93 15.52 -19.99
C MET A 62 13.93 16.99 -19.57
N ASP A 63 15.10 17.52 -19.22
CA ASP A 63 15.29 18.92 -18.80
C ASP A 63 14.32 19.37 -17.70
N GLY A 64 14.02 18.48 -16.74
CA GLY A 64 13.11 18.75 -15.63
C GLY A 64 11.61 18.74 -16.00
N HIS A 65 11.26 18.28 -17.19
CA HIS A 65 9.89 18.17 -17.69
C HIS A 65 9.53 16.71 -17.99
N LEU A 66 8.29 16.32 -17.66
CA LEU A 66 7.76 15.01 -18.01
C LEU A 66 7.38 15.01 -19.49
N THR A 67 7.87 14.02 -20.25
CA THR A 67 7.56 13.87 -21.67
C THR A 67 6.18 13.23 -21.91
N GLY A 68 5.63 12.55 -20.92
CA GLY A 68 4.42 11.74 -21.03
C GLY A 68 4.68 10.31 -21.52
N GLU A 69 5.93 9.97 -21.79
CA GLU A 69 6.34 8.64 -22.23
C GLU A 69 6.82 7.79 -21.04
N LEU A 70 6.66 6.48 -21.16
CA LEU A 70 7.23 5.52 -20.21
C LEU A 70 8.67 5.17 -20.61
N VAL A 71 9.51 4.90 -19.61
CA VAL A 71 10.90 4.49 -19.87
C VAL A 71 10.90 3.13 -20.56
N GLU A 72 11.53 3.04 -21.73
CA GLU A 72 11.63 1.81 -22.51
C GLU A 72 12.37 0.72 -21.72
N GLY A 73 11.88 -0.52 -21.81
CA GLY A 73 12.46 -1.67 -21.12
C GLY A 73 12.07 -1.78 -19.64
N MET A 74 11.40 -0.77 -19.07
CA MET A 74 10.85 -0.86 -17.72
C MET A 74 9.46 -1.52 -17.72
N PRO A 75 9.14 -2.36 -16.71
CA PRO A 75 7.84 -3.02 -16.67
C PRO A 75 6.70 -2.03 -16.47
N ILE A 76 5.61 -2.24 -17.19
CA ILE A 76 4.35 -1.52 -16.98
C ILE A 76 3.55 -2.25 -15.92
N ILE A 77 3.15 -1.52 -14.88
CA ILE A 77 2.42 -2.10 -13.73
C ILE A 77 0.92 -2.09 -14.04
N HIS A 78 0.48 -3.10 -14.77
CA HIS A 78 -0.93 -3.41 -15.06
C HIS A 78 -1.41 -4.60 -14.20
N ALA A 79 -2.64 -5.08 -14.42
CA ALA A 79 -3.26 -6.11 -13.59
C ALA A 79 -2.43 -7.41 -13.50
N GLU A 80 -1.98 -7.93 -14.63
CA GLU A 80 -1.15 -9.14 -14.70
C GLU A 80 0.19 -8.92 -13.99
N LYS A 81 0.80 -7.76 -14.20
CA LYS A 81 2.10 -7.43 -13.57
C LYS A 81 1.98 -7.31 -12.05
N LYS A 82 0.89 -6.74 -11.53
CA LYS A 82 0.64 -6.72 -10.08
C LYS A 82 0.55 -8.14 -9.51
N ARG A 83 -0.16 -9.04 -10.19
CA ARG A 83 -0.25 -10.46 -9.79
C ARG A 83 1.12 -11.15 -9.79
N GLU A 84 1.90 -10.96 -10.87
CA GLU A 84 3.25 -11.52 -10.96
C GLU A 84 4.17 -11.01 -9.85
N LEU A 85 4.16 -9.70 -9.60
CA LEU A 85 4.97 -9.07 -8.55
C LEU A 85 4.58 -9.55 -7.16
N LEU A 86 3.28 -9.69 -6.87
CA LEU A 86 2.80 -10.26 -5.62
C LEU A 86 3.40 -11.66 -5.40
N SER A 87 3.32 -12.53 -6.41
CA SER A 87 3.87 -13.88 -6.33
C SER A 87 5.39 -13.89 -6.19
N SER A 88 6.08 -13.03 -6.93
CA SER A 88 7.55 -12.92 -6.89
C SER A 88 8.06 -12.41 -5.53
N ILE A 89 7.36 -11.45 -4.91
CA ILE A 89 7.70 -10.97 -3.56
C ILE A 89 7.48 -12.10 -2.54
N ALA A 90 6.33 -12.79 -2.62
CA ALA A 90 6.02 -13.90 -1.72
C ALA A 90 7.08 -15.02 -1.81
N GLU A 91 7.46 -15.41 -3.02
CA GLU A 91 8.52 -16.39 -3.27
C GLU A 91 9.87 -15.95 -2.68
N LYS A 92 10.27 -14.71 -2.94
CA LYS A 92 11.51 -14.12 -2.43
C LYS A 92 11.58 -14.12 -0.91
N GLU A 93 10.48 -13.85 -0.24
CA GLU A 93 10.39 -13.83 1.22
C GLU A 93 10.08 -15.21 1.83
N GLY A 94 9.90 -16.24 1.01
CA GLY A 94 9.55 -17.58 1.47
C GLY A 94 8.15 -17.67 2.10
N ILE A 95 7.23 -16.81 1.67
CA ILE A 95 5.87 -16.72 2.20
C ILE A 95 4.90 -17.47 1.27
N PRO A 96 4.17 -18.48 1.75
CA PRO A 96 3.12 -19.12 0.97
C PRO A 96 2.03 -18.13 0.56
N LEU A 97 1.47 -18.26 -0.65
CA LEU A 97 0.44 -17.35 -1.16
C LEU A 97 -0.80 -17.28 -0.27
N GLU A 98 -1.13 -18.35 0.43
CA GLU A 98 -2.21 -18.40 1.43
C GLU A 98 -2.01 -17.42 2.61
N ASN A 99 -0.77 -16.99 2.85
CA ASN A 99 -0.41 -16.00 3.87
C ASN A 99 -0.18 -14.60 3.31
N VAL A 100 -0.58 -14.36 2.06
CA VAL A 100 -0.46 -13.06 1.39
C VAL A 100 -1.82 -12.37 1.38
N ILE A 101 -1.81 -11.06 1.61
CA ILE A 101 -2.99 -10.21 1.55
C ILE A 101 -2.78 -9.17 0.46
N ALA A 102 -3.79 -9.01 -0.39
CA ALA A 102 -3.83 -7.96 -1.41
C ALA A 102 -5.01 -7.02 -1.14
N VAL A 103 -4.74 -5.74 -1.06
CA VAL A 103 -5.76 -4.69 -0.84
C VAL A 103 -5.72 -3.72 -2.03
N GLY A 104 -6.88 -3.42 -2.59
CA GLY A 104 -6.99 -2.47 -3.68
C GLY A 104 -8.42 -1.95 -3.86
N ASP A 105 -8.61 -0.97 -4.72
CA ASP A 105 -9.91 -0.34 -5.00
C ASP A 105 -10.32 -0.39 -6.48
N GLY A 106 -9.40 -0.82 -7.33
CA GLY A 106 -9.56 -0.81 -8.79
C GLY A 106 -9.73 -2.19 -9.44
N SER A 107 -10.25 -2.21 -10.65
CA SER A 107 -10.35 -3.44 -11.45
C SER A 107 -8.98 -4.03 -11.81
N ASN A 108 -7.95 -3.18 -11.88
CA ASN A 108 -6.56 -3.60 -12.09
C ASN A 108 -5.94 -4.31 -10.88
N ASP A 109 -6.61 -4.34 -9.74
CA ASP A 109 -6.17 -5.05 -8.53
C ASP A 109 -6.79 -6.44 -8.40
N LEU A 110 -7.84 -6.76 -9.18
CA LEU A 110 -8.60 -7.99 -9.04
C LEU A 110 -7.76 -9.25 -9.23
N LEU A 111 -6.85 -9.27 -10.20
CA LEU A 111 -6.00 -10.45 -10.44
C LEU A 111 -5.07 -10.74 -9.25
N MET A 112 -4.45 -9.72 -8.66
CA MET A 112 -3.63 -9.92 -7.45
C MET A 112 -4.47 -10.28 -6.24
N MET A 113 -5.69 -9.74 -6.11
CA MET A 113 -6.62 -10.11 -5.03
C MET A 113 -7.02 -11.59 -5.10
N HIS A 114 -7.26 -12.12 -6.29
CA HIS A 114 -7.58 -13.54 -6.49
C HIS A 114 -6.37 -14.46 -6.30
N GLN A 115 -5.15 -13.96 -6.52
CA GLN A 115 -3.91 -14.71 -6.33
C GLN A 115 -3.52 -14.81 -4.85
N ALA A 116 -3.82 -13.79 -4.06
CA ALA A 116 -3.53 -13.74 -2.62
C ALA A 116 -4.41 -14.71 -1.83
N GLY A 117 -3.95 -15.13 -0.66
CA GLY A 117 -4.75 -15.90 0.29
C GLY A 117 -5.97 -15.11 0.79
N LEU A 118 -5.85 -13.79 0.90
CA LEU A 118 -6.95 -12.88 1.16
C LEU A 118 -6.86 -11.65 0.26
N GLY A 119 -7.82 -11.50 -0.65
CA GLY A 119 -7.97 -10.31 -1.49
C GLY A 119 -9.09 -9.42 -0.99
N ILE A 120 -8.81 -8.13 -0.77
CA ILE A 120 -9.73 -7.17 -0.18
C ILE A 120 -9.95 -6.00 -1.13
N ALA A 121 -11.20 -5.81 -1.57
CA ALA A 121 -11.62 -4.58 -2.22
C ALA A 121 -11.99 -3.55 -1.14
N PHE A 122 -11.13 -2.53 -0.95
CA PHE A 122 -11.30 -1.50 0.06
C PHE A 122 -11.95 -0.25 -0.53
N ASN A 123 -13.14 0.12 -0.05
CA ASN A 123 -13.91 1.27 -0.53
C ASN A 123 -13.98 1.34 -2.08
N ALA A 124 -14.02 0.19 -2.72
CA ALA A 124 -14.01 0.06 -4.16
C ALA A 124 -15.38 0.38 -4.77
N LYS A 125 -15.38 0.65 -6.07
CA LYS A 125 -16.65 0.79 -6.81
C LYS A 125 -17.46 -0.51 -6.77
N PRO A 126 -18.81 -0.46 -6.81
CA PRO A 126 -19.67 -1.64 -6.71
C PRO A 126 -19.27 -2.77 -7.67
N LYS A 127 -18.92 -2.47 -8.90
CA LYS A 127 -18.48 -3.45 -9.90
C LYS A 127 -17.22 -4.22 -9.47
N VAL A 128 -16.29 -3.55 -8.80
CA VAL A 128 -15.06 -4.20 -8.28
C VAL A 128 -15.40 -5.04 -7.06
N GLN A 129 -16.23 -4.53 -6.15
CA GLN A 129 -16.65 -5.27 -4.97
C GLN A 129 -17.39 -6.58 -5.30
N LEU A 130 -18.16 -6.61 -6.39
CA LEU A 130 -18.87 -7.82 -6.86
C LEU A 130 -17.91 -8.90 -7.37
N GLN A 131 -16.73 -8.54 -7.84
CA GLN A 131 -15.74 -9.46 -8.41
C GLN A 131 -14.62 -9.82 -7.43
N ALA A 132 -14.44 -9.05 -6.37
CA ALA A 132 -13.39 -9.29 -5.38
C ALA A 132 -13.76 -10.45 -4.45
N PRO A 133 -12.76 -11.20 -3.94
CA PRO A 133 -12.99 -12.26 -2.95
C PRO A 133 -13.62 -11.74 -1.65
N THR A 134 -13.22 -10.56 -1.22
CA THR A 134 -13.69 -9.92 0.01
C THR A 134 -13.78 -8.42 -0.20
N LYS A 135 -14.61 -7.73 0.58
CA LYS A 135 -14.76 -6.28 0.53
C LYS A 135 -14.82 -5.68 1.93
N ILE A 136 -14.25 -4.49 2.06
CA ILE A 136 -14.37 -3.63 3.24
C ILE A 136 -14.84 -2.26 2.79
N ASN A 137 -15.90 -1.76 3.40
CA ASN A 137 -16.29 -0.36 3.31
C ASN A 137 -16.20 0.23 4.71
N ALA A 138 -15.19 1.06 4.95
CA ALA A 138 -14.85 1.59 6.27
C ALA A 138 -14.27 2.99 6.16
N ASP A 139 -14.28 3.72 7.27
CA ASP A 139 -13.71 5.07 7.34
C ASP A 139 -12.18 5.08 7.32
N GLY A 140 -11.55 3.95 7.66
CA GLY A 140 -10.10 3.85 7.74
C GLY A 140 -9.54 2.48 7.37
N LEU A 141 -8.32 2.49 6.85
CA LEU A 141 -7.62 1.29 6.40
C LEU A 141 -7.18 0.38 7.58
N LEU A 142 -7.16 0.91 8.81
CA LEU A 142 -6.82 0.13 10.01
C LEU A 142 -7.77 -1.06 10.24
N ASP A 143 -9.00 -1.00 9.72
CA ASP A 143 -9.98 -2.09 9.82
C ASP A 143 -9.50 -3.39 9.16
N VAL A 144 -8.52 -3.32 8.26
CA VAL A 144 -7.84 -4.51 7.72
C VAL A 144 -7.21 -5.34 8.84
N ALA A 145 -6.63 -4.72 9.87
CA ALA A 145 -6.04 -5.45 11.00
C ALA A 145 -7.08 -6.29 11.75
N TYR A 146 -8.31 -5.79 11.90
CA TYR A 146 -9.38 -6.50 12.59
C TYR A 146 -9.91 -7.70 11.79
N ILE A 147 -9.96 -7.59 10.46
CA ILE A 147 -10.30 -8.73 9.59
C ILE A 147 -9.23 -9.84 9.67
N LEU A 148 -7.96 -9.46 9.90
CA LEU A 148 -6.89 -10.42 10.13
C LEU A 148 -6.96 -11.14 11.49
N GLY A 149 -7.93 -10.77 12.33
CA GLY A 149 -8.18 -11.38 13.62
C GLY A 149 -7.50 -10.70 14.80
N TYR A 150 -6.83 -9.56 14.58
CA TYR A 150 -6.28 -8.77 15.70
C TYR A 150 -7.39 -8.01 16.42
N THR A 151 -7.31 -7.98 17.74
CA THR A 151 -8.28 -7.25 18.58
C THR A 151 -7.96 -5.76 18.64
N VAL A 152 -8.94 -4.96 19.03
CA VAL A 152 -8.75 -3.51 19.24
C VAL A 152 -7.68 -3.27 20.33
N GLU A 153 -7.66 -4.10 21.36
CA GLU A 153 -6.70 -4.02 22.47
C GLU A 153 -5.27 -4.29 21.99
N GLU A 154 -5.06 -5.34 21.19
CA GLU A 154 -3.76 -5.67 20.60
C GLU A 154 -3.24 -4.56 19.69
N VAL A 155 -4.09 -4.08 18.79
CA VAL A 155 -3.75 -2.97 17.88
C VAL A 155 -3.43 -1.70 18.67
N THR A 156 -4.23 -1.36 19.67
CA THR A 156 -4.03 -0.17 20.51
C THR A 156 -2.72 -0.26 21.29
N GLU A 157 -2.37 -1.42 21.82
CA GLU A 157 -1.11 -1.60 22.57
C GLU A 157 0.11 -1.46 21.65
N ILE A 158 0.05 -2.04 20.45
CA ILE A 158 1.13 -1.88 19.43
C ILE A 158 1.29 -0.40 19.07
N LEU A 159 0.20 0.31 18.78
CA LEU A 159 0.25 1.72 18.40
C LEU A 159 0.73 2.62 19.53
N ARG A 160 0.38 2.32 20.79
CA ARG A 160 0.87 3.06 21.95
C ARG A 160 2.40 3.05 22.03
N GLN A 161 3.03 1.92 21.75
CA GLN A 161 4.49 1.79 21.73
C GLN A 161 5.13 2.59 20.59
N GLU A 162 4.38 2.85 19.51
CA GLU A 162 4.82 3.60 18.33
C GLU A 162 4.49 5.10 18.39
N MET A 163 3.90 5.59 19.46
CA MET A 163 3.53 7.00 19.62
C MET A 163 4.49 7.76 20.52
N VAL A 164 4.64 9.05 20.24
CA VAL A 164 5.34 10.05 21.07
C VAL A 164 4.45 11.26 21.29
N LEU A 165 4.67 11.96 22.39
CA LEU A 165 3.96 13.21 22.69
C LEU A 165 4.73 14.39 22.06
N GLU A 166 4.13 15.03 21.06
CA GLU A 166 4.64 16.23 20.40
C GLU A 166 3.56 17.32 20.43
N GLY A 167 3.92 18.52 20.89
CA GLY A 167 2.98 19.66 20.93
C GLY A 167 1.69 19.42 21.72
N GLY A 168 1.70 18.53 22.72
CA GLY A 168 0.50 18.18 23.49
C GLY A 168 -0.41 17.13 22.83
N GLN A 169 -0.02 16.55 21.71
CA GLN A 169 -0.75 15.49 21.02
C GLN A 169 0.12 14.25 20.83
N TYR A 170 -0.51 13.07 20.88
CA TYR A 170 0.15 11.82 20.54
C TYR A 170 0.20 11.64 19.02
N VAL A 171 1.41 11.49 18.49
CA VAL A 171 1.68 11.27 17.07
C VAL A 171 2.54 10.01 16.87
N LEU A 172 2.46 9.37 15.71
CA LEU A 172 3.34 8.25 15.38
C LEU A 172 4.81 8.72 15.31
N LYS A 173 5.70 7.95 15.89
CA LYS A 173 7.15 8.17 15.79
C LYS A 173 7.55 8.28 14.33
N LYS A 174 8.47 9.19 14.01
CA LYS A 174 9.07 9.22 12.67
C LYS A 174 9.81 7.91 12.41
N LEU A 175 9.79 7.47 11.17
CA LEU A 175 10.60 6.33 10.74
C LEU A 175 12.07 6.75 10.74
N ALA A 176 12.92 5.89 11.24
CA ALA A 176 14.37 6.10 11.18
C ALA A 176 14.89 5.94 9.76
#